data_eff1044f0a2afecdf516378595d10154
#
_entry.id   eff1044f0a2afecdf516378595d10154
#
_cell.length_a   1.000
_cell.length_b   1.000
_cell.length_c   1.000
_cell.angle_alpha   90.00
_cell.angle_beta   90.00
_cell.angle_gamma   90.00
#
_symmetry.space_group_name_H-M   'P 1'
#
loop_
_entity.id
_entity.type
_entity.pdbx_description
1 polymer ?
#
loop_
_entity_poly.entity_id
_entity_poly.type
_entity_poly.pdbx_seq_one_letter_code
_entity_poly.pdbx_strand_id
1 'polypeptide(L)'
;MATKIRLQRGGRKSYAFYSIVIADSRAPRDGRFTEKIGTYNPNTNPATVDLNFERALYWVETGAQPTDTVRNILSKEGVYLMKHLRGGVKKGAFDEAACQAKFEAWKQTKDSNEQAIRDNEAKAKKEAVARNLEAEKKINEAIAKKVAEKKAAAEATNVVEEPTTEETTTEETAEA
;
A
#
# COMPACT_ATOMS: atom_id res chain seq x y z
N MET A 1 20.09 8.24 31.96
CA MET A 1 18.77 8.37 31.33
C MET A 1 18.60 7.26 30.30
N ALA A 2 17.40 6.64 30.22
CA ALA A 2 17.20 5.54 29.26
C ALA A 2 16.86 6.10 27.88
N THR A 3 17.68 5.80 26.88
CA THR A 3 17.45 6.15 25.49
C THR A 3 16.58 5.09 24.83
N LYS A 4 15.50 5.49 24.18
CA LYS A 4 14.57 4.59 23.48
C LYS A 4 14.60 4.83 21.98
N ILE A 5 14.44 3.73 21.22
CA ILE A 5 14.15 3.76 19.79
C ILE A 5 12.64 3.57 19.63
N ARG A 6 11.96 4.56 19.07
CA ARG A 6 10.50 4.55 18.98
C ARG A 6 9.98 5.14 17.68
N LEU A 7 8.71 4.94 17.42
CA LEU A 7 8.01 5.53 16.29
C LEU A 7 7.42 6.89 16.71
N GLN A 8 7.71 7.91 15.94
CA GLN A 8 7.04 9.20 15.99
C GLN A 8 6.03 9.28 14.87
N ARG A 9 4.78 9.66 15.17
CA ARG A 9 3.73 9.72 14.17
C ARG A 9 3.79 11.02 13.39
N GLY A 10 3.70 10.91 12.06
CA GLY A 10 3.53 12.01 11.11
C GLY A 10 2.39 11.68 10.13
N GLY A 11 2.31 12.47 9.05
CA GLY A 11 1.31 12.26 7.99
C GLY A 11 -0.06 12.84 8.28
N ARG A 12 -1.03 12.53 7.42
CA ARG A 12 -2.41 13.05 7.48
C ARG A 12 -3.25 12.26 8.48
N LYS A 13 -4.47 12.75 8.79
CA LYS A 13 -5.41 12.12 9.74
C LYS A 13 -5.70 10.64 9.39
N SER A 14 -5.95 10.32 8.13
CA SER A 14 -6.27 8.96 7.66
C SER A 14 -5.08 8.22 7.02
N TYR A 15 -3.91 8.86 6.89
CA TYR A 15 -2.72 8.29 6.27
C TYR A 15 -1.53 8.46 7.22
N ALA A 16 -1.35 7.48 8.10
CA ALA A 16 -0.27 7.50 9.09
C ALA A 16 1.07 7.19 8.44
N PHE A 17 2.08 8.00 8.75
CA PHE A 17 3.47 7.81 8.37
C PHE A 17 4.32 7.95 9.62
N TYR A 18 5.32 7.10 9.78
CA TYR A 18 6.11 7.08 11.00
C TYR A 18 7.58 7.35 10.72
N SER A 19 8.18 8.16 11.60
CA SER A 19 9.64 8.32 11.67
C SER A 19 10.18 7.42 12.79
N ILE A 20 11.24 6.68 12.50
CA ILE A 20 11.97 5.89 13.51
C ILE A 20 12.99 6.83 14.14
N VAL A 21 12.82 7.11 15.42
CA VAL A 21 13.60 8.13 16.12
C VAL A 21 14.22 7.59 17.42
N ILE A 22 15.37 8.18 17.74
CA ILE A 22 16.04 8.02 19.03
C ILE A 22 15.59 9.17 19.92
N ALA A 23 15.03 8.85 21.07
CA ALA A 23 14.57 9.86 22.00
C ALA A 23 14.76 9.41 23.46
N ASP A 24 14.75 10.38 24.38
CA ASP A 24 14.67 10.11 25.81
C ASP A 24 13.33 9.43 26.14
N SER A 25 13.37 8.50 27.07
CA SER A 25 12.18 7.77 27.56
C SER A 25 11.09 8.68 28.13
N ARG A 26 11.46 9.84 28.66
CA ARG A 26 10.57 10.83 29.27
C ARG A 26 9.93 11.79 28.26
N ALA A 27 10.50 11.91 27.05
CA ALA A 27 9.97 12.81 26.03
C ALA A 27 8.61 12.34 25.50
N PRO A 28 7.65 13.22 25.20
CA PRO A 28 6.38 12.86 24.59
C PRO A 28 6.60 12.20 23.22
N ARG A 29 5.61 11.40 22.76
CA ARG A 29 5.73 10.60 21.52
C ARG A 29 6.16 11.43 20.32
N ASP A 30 5.52 12.55 20.08
CA ASP A 30 5.71 13.41 18.90
C ASP A 30 6.57 14.65 19.24
N GLY A 31 7.27 14.62 20.40
CA GLY A 31 8.11 15.70 20.87
C GLY A 31 9.54 15.66 20.30
N ARG A 32 10.44 16.36 20.98
CA ARG A 32 11.86 16.43 20.61
C ARG A 32 12.51 15.05 20.61
N PHE A 33 13.25 14.77 19.58
CA PHE A 33 14.07 13.57 19.44
C PHE A 33 15.56 13.94 19.28
N THR A 34 16.44 13.00 19.58
CA THR A 34 17.88 13.17 19.45
C THR A 34 18.32 12.98 18.00
N GLU A 35 17.87 11.90 17.36
CA GLU A 35 18.24 11.54 16.00
C GLU A 35 17.10 10.80 15.31
N LYS A 36 16.89 11.06 14.01
CA LYS A 36 16.01 10.29 13.15
C LYS A 36 16.87 9.30 12.37
N ILE A 37 16.59 8.01 12.52
CA ILE A 37 17.34 6.93 11.87
C ILE A 37 16.62 6.32 10.67
N GLY A 38 15.34 6.63 10.47
CA GLY A 38 14.61 6.09 9.34
C GLY A 38 13.16 6.49 9.29
N THR A 39 12.45 5.89 8.33
CA THR A 39 11.01 6.05 8.14
C THR A 39 10.31 4.70 8.00
N TYR A 40 9.05 4.65 8.39
CA TYR A 40 8.20 3.47 8.29
C TYR A 40 6.83 3.84 7.73
N ASN A 41 6.46 3.23 6.62
CA ASN A 41 5.16 3.41 5.99
C ASN A 41 4.37 2.09 6.06
N PRO A 42 3.33 2.00 6.90
CA PRO A 42 2.48 0.81 6.99
C PRO A 42 1.42 0.72 5.91
N ASN A 43 1.20 1.80 5.12
CA ASN A 43 0.09 1.86 4.15
C ASN A 43 0.41 1.13 2.84
N THR A 44 1.64 0.70 2.65
CA THR A 44 2.07 -0.13 1.52
C THR A 44 2.04 -1.61 1.91
N ASN A 45 1.80 -2.48 0.93
CA ASN A 45 1.90 -3.91 1.14
C ASN A 45 2.94 -4.47 0.13
N PRO A 46 4.05 -5.03 0.59
CA PRO A 46 4.55 -5.03 1.97
C PRO A 46 4.88 -3.62 2.48
N ALA A 47 4.83 -3.44 3.82
CA ALA A 47 5.15 -2.16 4.45
C ALA A 47 6.57 -1.72 4.10
N THR A 48 6.73 -0.43 3.73
CA THR A 48 8.03 0.11 3.31
C THR A 48 8.78 0.64 4.53
N VAL A 49 10.01 0.20 4.66
CA VAL A 49 10.97 0.66 5.68
C VAL A 49 12.17 1.27 4.96
N ASP A 50 12.50 2.50 5.32
CA ASP A 50 13.74 3.16 4.92
C ASP A 50 14.55 3.43 6.19
N LEU A 51 15.67 2.74 6.35
CA LEU A 51 16.46 2.74 7.59
C LEU A 51 17.93 2.98 7.30
N ASN A 52 18.52 3.95 8.01
CA ASN A 52 19.97 4.05 8.08
C ASN A 52 20.52 2.92 8.96
N PHE A 53 20.95 1.84 8.31
CA PHE A 53 21.37 0.61 8.95
C PHE A 53 22.53 0.79 9.93
N GLU A 54 23.53 1.60 9.56
CA GLU A 54 24.73 1.83 10.39
C GLU A 54 24.38 2.58 11.67
N ARG A 55 23.54 3.62 11.56
CA ARG A 55 23.11 4.38 12.73
C ARG A 55 22.19 3.57 13.64
N ALA A 56 21.31 2.76 13.06
CA ALA A 56 20.46 1.85 13.83
C ALA A 56 21.31 0.84 14.62
N LEU A 57 22.30 0.23 13.96
CA LEU A 57 23.21 -0.72 14.58
C LEU A 57 24.03 -0.08 15.72
N TYR A 58 24.57 1.12 15.48
CA TYR A 58 25.30 1.89 16.50
C TYR A 58 24.45 2.09 17.77
N TRP A 59 23.22 2.58 17.63
CA TRP A 59 22.36 2.83 18.78
C TRP A 59 21.94 1.55 19.51
N VAL A 60 21.71 0.45 18.77
CA VAL A 60 21.39 -0.86 19.37
C VAL A 60 22.63 -1.45 20.09
N GLU A 61 23.84 -1.24 19.60
CA GLU A 61 25.09 -1.65 20.26
C GLU A 61 25.37 -0.81 21.51
N THR A 62 25.10 0.50 21.47
CA THR A 62 25.27 1.42 22.61
C THR A 62 24.24 1.15 23.72
N GLY A 63 23.18 0.37 23.45
CA GLY A 63 22.22 -0.05 24.47
C GLY A 63 20.90 0.72 24.44
N ALA A 64 20.57 1.44 23.38
CA ALA A 64 19.27 2.05 23.22
C ALA A 64 18.18 0.97 23.19
N GLN A 65 17.09 1.18 23.93
CA GLN A 65 15.99 0.21 24.07
C GLN A 65 14.91 0.47 23.03
N PRO A 66 14.68 -0.44 22.07
CA PRO A 66 13.59 -0.29 21.11
C PRO A 66 12.24 -0.66 21.74
N THR A 67 11.19 -0.03 21.27
CA THR A 67 9.82 -0.49 21.50
C THR A 67 9.56 -1.79 20.71
N ASP A 68 8.55 -2.58 21.10
CA ASP A 68 8.29 -3.89 20.48
C ASP A 68 8.07 -3.81 18.97
N THR A 69 7.32 -2.82 18.50
CA THR A 69 7.12 -2.58 17.06
C THR A 69 8.43 -2.27 16.35
N VAL A 70 9.26 -1.39 16.91
CA VAL A 70 10.57 -1.05 16.34
C VAL A 70 11.51 -2.25 16.38
N ARG A 71 11.46 -3.06 17.44
CA ARG A 71 12.25 -4.30 17.53
C ARG A 71 11.92 -5.23 16.36
N ASN A 72 10.64 -5.41 16.03
CA ASN A 72 10.21 -6.22 14.91
C ASN A 72 10.70 -5.64 13.55
N ILE A 73 10.64 -4.32 13.38
CA ILE A 73 11.16 -3.64 12.18
C ILE A 73 12.66 -3.85 12.06
N LEU A 74 13.44 -3.57 13.11
CA LEU A 74 14.90 -3.75 13.14
C LEU A 74 15.32 -5.21 12.94
N SER A 75 14.51 -6.15 13.42
CA SER A 75 14.74 -7.58 13.20
C SER A 75 14.54 -7.96 11.73
N LYS A 76 13.48 -7.45 11.09
CA LYS A 76 13.22 -7.63 9.66
C LYS A 76 14.34 -7.02 8.79
N GLU A 77 14.88 -5.89 9.18
CA GLU A 77 16.02 -5.26 8.48
C GLU A 77 17.38 -5.93 8.79
N GLY A 78 17.43 -6.86 9.73
CA GLY A 78 18.64 -7.63 10.05
C GLY A 78 19.61 -6.94 11.01
N VAL A 79 19.23 -5.84 11.64
CA VAL A 79 20.08 -5.10 12.58
C VAL A 79 20.47 -5.99 13.78
N TYR A 80 19.53 -6.78 14.29
CA TYR A 80 19.81 -7.71 15.37
C TYR A 80 20.67 -8.89 14.95
N LEU A 81 20.51 -9.37 13.71
CA LEU A 81 21.37 -10.41 13.16
C LEU A 81 22.81 -9.91 13.06
N MET A 82 23.03 -8.71 12.51
CA MET A 82 24.37 -8.11 12.42
C MET A 82 24.98 -7.89 13.79
N LYS A 83 24.21 -7.38 14.77
CA LYS A 83 24.67 -7.26 16.17
C LYS A 83 25.11 -8.62 16.74
N HIS A 84 24.34 -9.68 16.50
CA HIS A 84 24.67 -11.04 16.94
C HIS A 84 25.97 -11.54 16.29
N LEU A 85 26.08 -11.39 14.97
CA LEU A 85 27.26 -11.79 14.21
C LEU A 85 28.52 -11.03 14.68
N ARG A 86 28.45 -9.70 14.84
CA ARG A 86 29.55 -8.91 15.40
C ARG A 86 29.91 -9.35 16.81
N GLY A 87 28.93 -9.73 17.62
CA GLY A 87 29.16 -10.33 18.93
C GLY A 87 29.92 -11.66 18.86
N GLY A 88 29.70 -12.46 17.82
CA GLY A 88 30.44 -13.68 17.53
C GLY A 88 31.90 -13.42 17.16
N VAL A 89 32.16 -12.41 16.31
CA VAL A 89 33.51 -11.96 15.95
C VAL A 89 34.29 -11.50 17.20
N LYS A 90 33.66 -10.67 18.03
CA LYS A 90 34.26 -10.20 19.30
C LYS A 90 34.62 -11.35 20.26
N LYS A 91 33.92 -12.46 20.21
CA LYS A 91 34.16 -13.67 21.00
C LYS A 91 35.12 -14.67 20.32
N GLY A 92 35.60 -14.37 19.11
CA GLY A 92 36.51 -15.23 18.35
C GLY A 92 35.87 -16.48 17.75
N ALA A 93 34.55 -16.50 17.60
CA ALA A 93 33.84 -17.65 17.05
C ALA A 93 34.01 -17.80 15.52
N PHE A 94 34.20 -16.69 14.81
CA PHE A 94 34.45 -16.65 13.36
C PHE A 94 34.98 -15.28 12.94
N ASP A 95 35.56 -15.20 11.74
CA ASP A 95 36.18 -14.00 11.19
C ASP A 95 35.15 -13.00 10.66
N GLU A 96 35.57 -11.75 10.45
CA GLU A 96 34.76 -10.67 9.94
C GLU A 96 34.24 -10.95 8.51
N ALA A 97 35.08 -11.60 7.67
CA ALA A 97 34.66 -12.04 6.32
C ALA A 97 33.52 -13.04 6.38
N ALA A 98 33.58 -14.00 7.31
CA ALA A 98 32.50 -14.97 7.51
C ALA A 98 31.23 -14.30 8.09
N CYS A 99 31.37 -13.25 8.88
CA CYS A 99 30.23 -12.44 9.35
C CYS A 99 29.50 -11.78 8.19
N GLN A 100 30.22 -11.11 7.29
CA GLN A 100 29.66 -10.44 6.13
C GLN A 100 28.99 -11.45 5.18
N ALA A 101 29.66 -12.58 4.85
CA ALA A 101 29.11 -13.61 4.00
C ALA A 101 27.77 -14.19 4.54
N LYS A 102 27.67 -14.43 5.85
CA LYS A 102 26.43 -14.89 6.48
C LYS A 102 25.33 -13.84 6.43
N PHE A 103 25.65 -12.58 6.59
CA PHE A 103 24.68 -11.49 6.50
C PHE A 103 24.17 -11.30 5.07
N GLU A 104 25.06 -11.35 4.08
CA GLU A 104 24.68 -11.23 2.66
C GLU A 104 23.81 -12.41 2.21
N ALA A 105 24.12 -13.62 2.60
CA ALA A 105 23.29 -14.79 2.30
C ALA A 105 21.87 -14.65 2.88
N TRP A 106 21.78 -14.15 4.12
CA TRP A 106 20.47 -13.88 4.73
C TRP A 106 19.73 -12.77 4.00
N LYS A 107 20.40 -11.69 3.59
CA LYS A 107 19.82 -10.58 2.87
C LYS A 107 19.28 -11.02 1.51
N GLN A 108 20.02 -11.81 0.75
CA GLN A 108 19.57 -12.37 -0.52
C GLN A 108 18.30 -13.22 -0.36
N THR A 109 18.25 -14.05 0.69
CA THR A 109 17.07 -14.87 0.98
C THR A 109 15.86 -13.99 1.34
N LYS A 110 16.07 -12.93 2.11
CA LYS A 110 15.02 -11.97 2.46
C LYS A 110 14.50 -11.25 1.20
N ASP A 111 15.41 -10.70 0.38
CA ASP A 111 15.05 -9.95 -0.82
C ASP A 111 14.27 -10.82 -1.82
N SER A 112 14.67 -12.09 -2.00
CA SER A 112 13.95 -13.03 -2.85
C SER A 112 12.53 -13.33 -2.35
N ASN A 113 12.35 -13.48 -1.03
CA ASN A 113 11.06 -13.69 -0.42
C ASN A 113 10.15 -12.45 -0.55
N GLU A 114 10.69 -11.24 -0.36
CA GLU A 114 9.94 -10.00 -0.54
C GLU A 114 9.52 -9.79 -2.01
N GLN A 115 10.39 -10.12 -2.95
CA GLN A 115 10.05 -10.08 -4.38
C GLN A 115 8.94 -11.07 -4.71
N ALA A 116 9.01 -12.30 -4.20
CA ALA A 116 7.96 -13.30 -4.40
C ALA A 116 6.60 -12.83 -3.85
N ILE A 117 6.58 -12.15 -2.70
CA ILE A 117 5.35 -11.56 -2.14
C ILE A 117 4.81 -10.46 -3.07
N ARG A 118 5.66 -9.53 -3.52
CA ARG A 118 5.27 -8.44 -4.45
C ARG A 118 4.72 -8.98 -5.77
N ASP A 119 5.36 -10.02 -6.33
CA ASP A 119 4.93 -10.65 -7.58
C ASP A 119 3.59 -11.34 -7.42
N ASN A 120 3.38 -12.05 -6.31
CA ASN A 120 2.11 -12.71 -6.00
C ASN A 120 0.97 -11.68 -5.84
N GLU A 121 1.23 -10.55 -5.16
CA GLU A 121 0.26 -9.47 -5.06
C GLU A 121 -0.05 -8.80 -6.40
N ALA A 122 0.98 -8.58 -7.21
CA ALA A 122 0.80 -8.02 -8.55
C ALA A 122 -0.03 -8.95 -9.43
N LYS A 123 0.19 -10.26 -9.36
CA LYS A 123 -0.62 -11.29 -10.04
C LYS A 123 -2.06 -11.28 -9.53
N ALA A 124 -2.25 -11.29 -8.22
CA ALA A 124 -3.59 -11.27 -7.62
C ALA A 124 -4.38 -10.00 -8.00
N LYS A 125 -3.72 -8.84 -8.03
CA LYS A 125 -4.34 -7.59 -8.49
C LYS A 125 -4.74 -7.65 -9.97
N LYS A 126 -3.86 -8.17 -10.84
CA LYS A 126 -4.17 -8.34 -12.27
C LYS A 126 -5.34 -9.29 -12.50
N GLU A 127 -5.37 -10.42 -11.78
CA GLU A 127 -6.47 -11.37 -11.85
C GLU A 127 -7.79 -10.77 -11.34
N ALA A 128 -7.75 -10.00 -10.25
CA ALA A 128 -8.95 -9.31 -9.74
C ALA A 128 -9.49 -8.29 -10.75
N VAL A 129 -8.61 -7.50 -11.38
CA VAL A 129 -9.00 -6.56 -12.43
C VAL A 129 -9.58 -7.30 -13.64
N ALA A 130 -8.97 -8.39 -14.08
CA ALA A 130 -9.47 -9.20 -15.20
C ALA A 130 -10.87 -9.77 -14.91
N ARG A 131 -11.08 -10.32 -13.70
CA ARG A 131 -12.40 -10.83 -13.28
C ARG A 131 -13.47 -9.74 -13.24
N ASN A 132 -13.11 -8.55 -12.72
CA ASN A 132 -14.04 -7.43 -12.69
C ASN A 132 -14.40 -6.96 -14.10
N LEU A 133 -13.43 -6.86 -15.00
CA LEU A 133 -13.63 -6.48 -16.39
C LEU A 133 -14.51 -7.49 -17.15
N GLU A 134 -14.35 -8.80 -16.89
CA GLU A 134 -15.21 -9.83 -17.44
C GLU A 134 -16.64 -9.75 -16.89
N ALA A 135 -16.77 -9.48 -15.58
CA ALA A 135 -18.08 -9.26 -14.97
C ALA A 135 -18.81 -8.04 -15.54
N GLU A 136 -18.08 -6.93 -15.70
CA GLU A 136 -18.60 -5.71 -16.32
C GLU A 136 -19.01 -5.94 -17.79
N LYS A 137 -18.24 -6.68 -18.58
CA LYS A 137 -18.61 -7.04 -19.95
C LYS A 137 -19.93 -7.81 -19.98
N LYS A 138 -20.08 -8.82 -19.13
CA LYS A 138 -21.33 -9.62 -19.04
C LYS A 138 -22.53 -8.76 -18.66
N ILE A 139 -22.35 -7.83 -17.71
CA ILE A 139 -23.41 -6.90 -17.29
C ILE A 139 -23.76 -5.96 -18.44
N ASN A 140 -22.77 -5.39 -19.13
CA ASN A 140 -22.98 -4.49 -20.25
C ASN A 140 -23.66 -5.19 -21.44
N GLU A 141 -23.31 -6.43 -21.75
CA GLU A 141 -23.99 -7.24 -22.75
C GLU A 141 -25.47 -7.51 -22.38
N ALA A 142 -25.71 -7.81 -21.10
CA ALA A 142 -27.07 -8.03 -20.62
C ALA A 142 -27.91 -6.74 -20.67
N ILE A 143 -27.31 -5.59 -20.34
CA ILE A 143 -27.98 -4.28 -20.47
C ILE A 143 -28.22 -3.94 -21.94
N ALA A 144 -27.26 -4.17 -22.82
CA ALA A 144 -27.40 -3.92 -24.26
C ALA A 144 -28.55 -4.74 -24.87
N LYS A 145 -28.69 -6.03 -24.51
CA LYS A 145 -29.79 -6.88 -24.90
C LYS A 145 -31.15 -6.33 -24.43
N LYS A 146 -31.24 -5.95 -23.15
CA LYS A 146 -32.46 -5.36 -22.59
C LYS A 146 -32.83 -4.02 -23.22
N VAL A 147 -31.83 -3.20 -23.56
CA VAL A 147 -32.08 -1.93 -24.28
C VAL A 147 -32.53 -2.18 -25.72
N ALA A 148 -31.92 -3.15 -26.39
CA ALA A 148 -32.35 -3.54 -27.74
C ALA A 148 -33.79 -4.10 -27.76
N GLU A 149 -34.16 -4.97 -26.81
CA GLU A 149 -35.51 -5.49 -26.65
C GLU A 149 -36.51 -4.36 -26.36
N LYS A 150 -36.17 -3.41 -25.48
CA LYS A 150 -37.04 -2.25 -25.20
C LYS A 150 -37.19 -1.33 -26.41
N LYS A 151 -36.13 -1.11 -27.18
CA LYS A 151 -36.23 -0.33 -28.44
C LYS A 151 -37.10 -1.02 -29.48
N ALA A 152 -36.91 -2.33 -29.67
CA ALA A 152 -37.75 -3.11 -30.59
C ALA A 152 -39.23 -3.13 -30.15
N ALA A 153 -39.51 -3.23 -28.85
CA ALA A 153 -40.85 -3.14 -28.31
C ALA A 153 -41.48 -1.73 -28.49
N ALA A 154 -40.68 -0.66 -28.32
CA ALA A 154 -41.12 0.71 -28.52
C ALA A 154 -41.39 1.03 -30.02
N GLU A 155 -40.57 0.51 -30.92
CA GLU A 155 -40.80 0.62 -32.36
C GLU A 155 -42.03 -0.16 -32.80
N ALA A 156 -42.29 -1.34 -32.22
CA ALA A 156 -43.50 -2.12 -32.49
C ALA A 156 -44.81 -1.44 -32.01
N THR A 157 -44.76 -0.65 -30.96
CA THR A 157 -45.91 0.14 -30.47
C THR A 157 -46.14 1.42 -31.24
N ASN A 158 -45.09 2.02 -31.84
CA ASN A 158 -45.21 3.25 -32.66
C ASN A 158 -45.75 2.99 -34.07
N VAL A 159 -45.78 1.74 -34.53
CA VAL A 159 -46.36 1.38 -35.87
C VAL A 159 -47.88 1.25 -35.83
N VAL A 160 -48.52 1.30 -34.64
CA VAL A 160 -49.98 1.11 -34.49
C VAL A 160 -50.77 2.43 -34.30
N GLU A 161 -50.11 3.57 -34.15
CA GLU A 161 -50.76 4.89 -34.04
C GLU A 161 -50.33 5.85 -35.16
N GLU A 162 -50.84 5.65 -36.40
CA GLU A 162 -51.12 6.75 -37.29
C GLU A 162 -52.64 6.93 -37.30
N PRO A 163 -53.21 8.03 -36.81
CA PRO A 163 -54.60 8.39 -37.12
C PRO A 163 -54.63 9.23 -38.38
N THR A 164 -55.27 8.67 -39.38
CA THR A 164 -55.99 9.40 -40.38
C THR A 164 -56.87 10.46 -39.77
N THR A 165 -56.86 11.63 -40.33
CA THR A 165 -58.04 12.50 -40.63
C THR A 165 -57.51 13.90 -40.91
N GLU A 166 -57.69 14.29 -42.19
CA GLU A 166 -58.80 15.05 -42.73
C GLU A 166 -58.79 16.54 -42.39
N GLU A 167 -58.66 17.25 -43.51
CA GLU A 167 -58.90 18.65 -43.76
C GLU A 167 -60.15 19.19 -43.06
N THR A 168 -60.07 20.39 -42.59
CA THR A 168 -61.12 21.39 -42.92
C THR A 168 -60.50 22.81 -42.80
N THR A 169 -60.64 23.49 -43.93
CA THR A 169 -60.60 24.93 -44.21
C THR A 169 -61.45 25.74 -43.28
N THR A 170 -61.03 26.93 -42.94
CA THR A 170 -61.62 28.25 -43.16
C THR A 170 -60.85 29.30 -42.35
N GLU A 171 -60.19 30.21 -43.04
CA GLU A 171 -60.57 31.61 -43.30
C GLU A 171 -60.95 32.43 -42.01
N GLU A 172 -60.27 33.43 -41.72
CA GLU A 172 -60.56 34.81 -41.87
C GLU A 172 -60.20 35.71 -40.71
N THR A 173 -59.56 36.78 -41.09
CA THR A 173 -59.54 38.19 -40.58
C THR A 173 -58.88 38.53 -39.25
N ALA A 174 -57.83 39.28 -39.30
CA ALA A 174 -57.67 40.75 -39.35
C ALA A 174 -57.89 41.50 -38.00
N GLU A 175 -56.90 42.38 -37.73
CA GLU A 175 -56.98 43.61 -36.93
C GLU A 175 -57.07 43.52 -35.40
N ALA A 176 -56.10 43.96 -34.74
CA ALA A 176 -55.77 45.26 -34.11
C ALA A 176 -54.43 45.15 -33.34
#